data_db48d6c659527c1a49231dbb850c1bdf
#
_entry.id   db48d6c659527c1a49231dbb850c1bdf
#
_cell.length_a   1.000
_cell.length_b   1.000
_cell.length_c   1.000
_cell.angle_alpha   90.00
_cell.angle_beta   90.00
_cell.angle_gamma   90.00
#
_symmetry.space_group_name_H-M   'P 1'
#
loop_
_entity.id
_entity.type
_entity.pdbx_description
1 polymer ?
#
loop_
_entity_poly.entity_id
_entity_poly.type
_entity_poly.pdbx_seq_one_letter_code
_entity_poly.pdbx_strand_id
1 'polypeptide(L)'
;MKKHPDSLYPVEGTNSYNLNEKAKTSSEEVVLWDGPVRELCSIFPRNVNTIATAAICARNSLGMSNTQAVLIADSTLEEMIIEVKAQGPKTAAGKPGLRLTVLRENPSVRGEVTGPATLNSFYSSLLKIITSSPRGNGVHLA
;
A
#
# COMPACT_ATOMS: atom_id res chain seq x y z
N MET A 1 -2.67 -0.97 -5.37
CA MET A 1 -1.76 -2.12 -5.17
C MET A 1 -2.40 -3.34 -5.78
N LYS A 2 -1.61 -4.13 -6.53
CA LYS A 2 -2.03 -5.43 -7.07
C LYS A 2 -1.17 -6.54 -6.48
N LYS A 3 -1.76 -7.71 -6.24
CA LYS A 3 -1.08 -8.85 -5.65
C LYS A 3 -1.81 -10.16 -5.98
N HIS A 4 -1.06 -11.27 -5.98
CA HIS A 4 -1.68 -12.60 -6.11
C HIS A 4 -2.68 -12.84 -4.95
N PRO A 5 -3.88 -13.43 -5.19
CA PRO A 5 -4.91 -13.60 -4.17
C PRO A 5 -4.46 -14.46 -2.97
N ASP A 6 -3.58 -15.45 -3.17
CA ASP A 6 -3.02 -16.26 -2.08
C ASP A 6 -2.13 -15.46 -1.10
N SER A 7 -1.66 -14.28 -1.52
CA SER A 7 -0.86 -13.36 -0.71
C SER A 7 -1.69 -12.26 -0.04
N LEU A 8 -3.02 -12.32 -0.16
CA LEU A 8 -3.98 -11.37 0.40
C LEU A 8 -4.82 -12.04 1.47
N TYR A 9 -4.95 -11.40 2.63
CA TYR A 9 -5.57 -11.96 3.82
C TYR A 9 -6.68 -11.03 4.33
N PRO A 10 -7.82 -10.97 3.63
CA PRO A 10 -8.98 -10.24 4.11
C PRO A 10 -9.60 -10.91 5.34
N VAL A 11 -10.26 -10.11 6.16
CA VAL A 11 -11.01 -10.60 7.32
C VAL A 11 -12.19 -11.44 6.83
N GLU A 12 -12.34 -12.64 7.39
CA GLU A 12 -13.46 -13.56 7.08
C GLU A 12 -14.81 -12.89 7.32
N GLY A 13 -15.79 -13.25 6.49
CA GLY A 13 -17.14 -12.70 6.54
C GLY A 13 -17.30 -11.31 5.86
N THR A 14 -16.21 -10.72 5.38
CA THR A 14 -16.29 -9.48 4.59
C THR A 14 -16.58 -9.77 3.10
N ASN A 15 -17.11 -8.78 2.39
CA ASN A 15 -17.27 -8.88 0.93
C ASN A 15 -15.92 -9.08 0.24
N SER A 16 -14.87 -8.42 0.72
CA SER A 16 -13.50 -8.56 0.19
C SER A 16 -12.97 -9.98 0.35
N TYR A 17 -13.35 -10.70 1.40
CA TYR A 17 -13.02 -12.12 1.57
C TYR A 17 -13.65 -12.97 0.46
N ASN A 18 -14.94 -12.79 0.21
CA ASN A 18 -15.65 -13.54 -0.84
C ASN A 18 -15.11 -13.23 -2.25
N LEU A 19 -14.75 -11.97 -2.50
CA LEU A 19 -14.14 -11.56 -3.76
C LEU A 19 -12.73 -12.15 -3.91
N ASN A 20 -11.95 -12.23 -2.84
CA ASN A 20 -10.62 -12.82 -2.88
C ASN A 20 -10.67 -14.34 -3.16
N GLU A 21 -11.62 -15.05 -2.58
CA GLU A 21 -11.82 -16.48 -2.88
C GLU A 21 -12.20 -16.70 -4.36
N LYS A 22 -13.04 -15.84 -4.92
CA LYS A 22 -13.35 -15.87 -6.36
C LYS A 22 -12.11 -15.56 -7.22
N ALA A 23 -11.29 -14.62 -6.80
CA ALA A 23 -10.07 -14.24 -7.53
C ALA A 23 -9.05 -15.37 -7.64
N LYS A 24 -9.01 -16.33 -6.70
CA LYS A 24 -8.12 -17.50 -6.75
C LYS A 24 -8.37 -18.40 -7.95
N THR A 25 -9.58 -18.42 -8.47
CA THR A 25 -9.99 -19.25 -9.61
C THR A 25 -10.26 -18.45 -10.89
N SER A 26 -10.13 -17.12 -10.83
CA SER A 26 -10.30 -16.22 -11.98
C SER A 26 -8.97 -15.96 -12.65
N SER A 27 -8.97 -15.80 -13.96
CA SER A 27 -7.85 -15.26 -14.73
C SER A 27 -7.94 -13.74 -14.92
N GLU A 28 -8.99 -13.10 -14.39
CA GLU A 28 -9.20 -11.67 -14.48
C GLU A 28 -8.85 -10.97 -13.17
N GLU A 29 -8.45 -9.71 -13.27
CA GLU A 29 -8.24 -8.84 -12.11
C GLU A 29 -9.55 -8.65 -11.35
N VAL A 30 -9.52 -8.78 -10.03
CA VAL A 30 -10.67 -8.55 -9.15
C VAL A 30 -10.36 -7.43 -8.18
N VAL A 31 -11.14 -6.35 -8.20
CA VAL A 31 -11.03 -5.27 -7.23
C VAL A 31 -11.63 -5.74 -5.90
N LEU A 32 -10.77 -5.87 -4.89
CA LEU A 32 -11.16 -6.28 -3.55
C LEU A 32 -11.55 -5.11 -2.65
N TRP A 33 -10.99 -3.93 -2.93
CA TRP A 33 -11.24 -2.70 -2.20
C TRP A 33 -11.02 -1.49 -3.08
N ASP A 34 -11.91 -0.51 -2.95
CA ASP A 34 -11.75 0.84 -3.49
C ASP A 34 -12.36 1.83 -2.49
N GLY A 35 -11.51 2.63 -1.82
CA GLY A 35 -11.96 3.56 -0.79
C GLY A 35 -10.86 4.05 0.14
N PRO A 36 -11.25 4.68 1.28
CA PRO A 36 -10.31 5.24 2.23
C PRO A 36 -9.37 4.20 2.85
N VAL A 37 -8.10 4.58 3.04
CA VAL A 37 -7.09 3.73 3.68
C VAL A 37 -7.49 3.32 5.10
N ARG A 38 -8.14 4.21 5.85
CA ARG A 38 -8.57 3.93 7.22
C ARG A 38 -9.46 2.68 7.29
N GLU A 39 -10.41 2.57 6.38
CA GLU A 39 -11.35 1.45 6.35
C GLU A 39 -10.67 0.17 5.82
N LEU A 40 -9.80 0.31 4.80
CA LEU A 40 -9.01 -0.82 4.29
C LEU A 40 -8.21 -1.50 5.40
N CYS A 41 -7.65 -0.75 6.35
CA CYS A 41 -6.86 -1.30 7.45
C CYS A 41 -7.63 -2.30 8.33
N SER A 42 -8.93 -2.12 8.49
CA SER A 42 -9.77 -3.04 9.26
C SER A 42 -10.12 -4.32 8.50
N ILE A 43 -10.11 -4.26 7.17
CA ILE A 43 -10.48 -5.38 6.29
C ILE A 43 -9.25 -6.22 5.93
N PHE A 44 -8.09 -5.58 5.72
CA PHE A 44 -6.83 -6.22 5.34
C PHE A 44 -5.68 -5.90 6.32
N PRO A 45 -5.78 -6.23 7.60
CA PRO A 45 -4.80 -5.80 8.61
C PRO A 45 -3.38 -6.27 8.35
N ARG A 46 -3.20 -7.35 7.57
CA ARG A 46 -1.88 -7.92 7.24
C ARG A 46 -1.26 -7.39 5.94
N ASN A 47 -2.05 -6.73 5.08
CA ASN A 47 -1.60 -6.36 3.73
C ASN A 47 -1.46 -4.84 3.49
N VAL A 48 -1.74 -4.02 4.50
CA VAL A 48 -1.90 -2.56 4.32
C VAL A 48 -0.67 -1.74 4.66
N ASN A 49 0.43 -2.33 5.13
CA ASN A 49 1.58 -1.58 5.65
C ASN A 49 2.08 -0.49 4.69
N THR A 50 2.30 -0.83 3.42
CA THR A 50 2.78 0.13 2.41
C THR A 50 1.75 1.24 2.14
N ILE A 51 0.47 0.87 2.05
CA ILE A 51 -0.64 1.79 1.80
C ILE A 51 -0.82 2.73 3.00
N ALA A 52 -0.80 2.19 4.22
CA ALA A 52 -0.88 2.97 5.46
C ALA A 52 0.31 3.92 5.61
N THR A 53 1.52 3.48 5.27
CA THR A 53 2.72 4.34 5.27
C THR A 53 2.56 5.52 4.33
N ALA A 54 2.05 5.32 3.11
CA ALA A 54 1.79 6.41 2.16
C ALA A 54 0.78 7.42 2.74
N ALA A 55 -0.30 6.94 3.38
CA ALA A 55 -1.29 7.79 4.03
C ALA A 55 -0.72 8.56 5.24
N ILE A 56 0.17 7.94 6.02
CA ILE A 56 0.87 8.58 7.14
C ILE A 56 1.82 9.67 6.62
N CYS A 57 2.53 9.43 5.52
CA CYS A 57 3.36 10.46 4.87
C CYS A 57 2.54 11.67 4.43
N ALA A 58 1.28 11.46 4.03
CA ALA A 58 0.33 12.50 3.64
C ALA A 58 -0.46 13.09 4.84
N ARG A 59 -0.09 12.83 6.10
CA ARG A 59 -0.89 13.17 7.30
C ARG A 59 -1.26 14.64 7.44
N ASN A 60 -0.39 15.54 6.97
CA ASN A 60 -0.62 16.99 7.06
C ASN A 60 -1.59 17.52 5.98
N SER A 61 -2.05 16.67 5.05
CA SER A 61 -2.97 17.03 3.97
C SER A 61 -4.18 16.10 3.90
N LEU A 62 -3.97 14.82 3.58
CA LEU A 62 -5.02 13.83 3.36
C LEU A 62 -5.19 12.88 4.55
N GLY A 63 -4.09 12.37 5.11
CA GLY A 63 -4.10 11.38 6.18
C GLY A 63 -4.80 10.07 5.79
N MET A 64 -5.10 9.26 6.80
CA MET A 64 -5.70 7.93 6.61
C MET A 64 -7.13 7.97 6.06
N SER A 65 -7.90 9.02 6.38
CA SER A 65 -9.32 9.09 6.02
C SER A 65 -9.57 9.61 4.60
N ASN A 66 -8.67 10.42 4.06
CA ASN A 66 -8.85 11.02 2.74
C ASN A 66 -7.90 10.44 1.67
N THR A 67 -6.88 9.69 2.07
CA THR A 67 -6.06 8.93 1.11
C THR A 67 -6.90 7.75 0.61
N GLN A 68 -7.07 7.67 -0.71
CA GLN A 68 -7.79 6.59 -1.37
C GLN A 68 -6.83 5.44 -1.69
N ALA A 69 -7.32 4.23 -1.58
CA ALA A 69 -6.58 3.02 -1.92
C ALA A 69 -7.45 2.07 -2.76
N VAL A 70 -6.84 1.50 -3.78
CA VAL A 70 -7.41 0.39 -4.55
C VAL A 70 -6.54 -0.84 -4.32
N LEU A 71 -7.17 -1.94 -3.89
CA LEU A 71 -6.53 -3.24 -3.72
C LEU A 71 -7.11 -4.22 -4.72
N ILE A 72 -6.23 -4.81 -5.54
CA ILE A 72 -6.62 -5.69 -6.64
C ILE A 72 -5.95 -7.05 -6.43
N ALA A 73 -6.72 -8.12 -6.56
CA ALA A 73 -6.25 -9.48 -6.67
C ALA A 73 -6.10 -9.85 -8.15
N ASP A 74 -4.97 -10.45 -8.50
CA ASP A 74 -4.69 -10.95 -9.84
C ASP A 74 -3.91 -12.26 -9.73
N SER A 75 -4.54 -13.38 -10.12
CA SER A 75 -3.99 -14.72 -9.99
C SER A 75 -2.85 -15.01 -10.96
N THR A 76 -2.65 -14.15 -11.95
CA THR A 76 -1.57 -14.28 -12.94
C THR A 76 -0.25 -13.67 -12.50
N LEU A 77 -0.26 -12.85 -11.43
CA LEU A 77 0.92 -12.13 -10.95
C LEU A 77 1.89 -13.04 -10.19
N GLU A 78 3.16 -12.88 -10.51
CA GLU A 78 4.31 -13.40 -9.75
C GLU A 78 5.07 -12.31 -9.00
N GLU A 79 4.45 -11.15 -8.89
CA GLU A 79 5.01 -9.96 -8.27
C GLU A 79 3.94 -9.17 -7.51
N MET A 80 4.39 -8.27 -6.66
CA MET A 80 3.54 -7.26 -6.04
C MET A 80 3.76 -5.92 -6.74
N ILE A 81 2.69 -5.36 -7.30
CA ILE A 81 2.71 -4.06 -7.96
C ILE A 81 2.13 -3.00 -7.03
N ILE A 82 2.89 -1.95 -6.77
CA ILE A 82 2.47 -0.81 -5.98
C ILE A 82 2.55 0.44 -6.85
N GLU A 83 1.43 1.09 -7.07
CA GLU A 83 1.37 2.40 -7.72
C GLU A 83 0.94 3.45 -6.71
N VAL A 84 1.70 4.55 -6.60
CA VAL A 84 1.33 5.71 -5.78
C VAL A 84 1.17 6.91 -6.71
N LYS A 85 0.00 7.52 -6.69
CA LYS A 85 -0.31 8.75 -7.41
C LYS A 85 -0.50 9.89 -6.42
N ALA A 86 0.27 10.95 -6.56
CA ALA A 86 0.11 12.17 -5.79
C ALA A 86 -0.22 13.35 -6.72
N GLN A 87 -1.20 14.15 -6.30
CA GLN A 87 -1.64 15.34 -7.00
C GLN A 87 -1.50 16.53 -6.07
N GLY A 88 -0.67 17.49 -6.46
CA GLY A 88 -0.56 18.76 -5.77
C GLY A 88 -1.80 19.64 -5.94
N PRO A 89 -1.93 20.71 -5.12
CA PRO A 89 -3.03 21.65 -5.23
C PRO A 89 -3.06 22.31 -6.60
N LYS A 90 -4.22 22.80 -7.01
CA LYS A 90 -4.33 23.64 -8.21
C LYS A 90 -3.49 24.91 -8.06
N THR A 91 -2.92 25.35 -9.16
CA THR A 91 -2.21 26.64 -9.22
C THR A 91 -3.19 27.80 -9.02
N ALA A 92 -2.68 29.01 -8.74
CA ALA A 92 -3.50 30.22 -8.63
C ALA A 92 -4.34 30.50 -9.90
N ALA A 93 -3.88 30.04 -11.07
CA ALA A 93 -4.61 30.13 -12.35
C ALA A 93 -5.62 28.98 -12.57
N GLY A 94 -5.90 28.15 -11.55
CA GLY A 94 -6.83 27.04 -11.63
C GLY A 94 -6.35 25.79 -12.39
N LYS A 95 -5.11 25.81 -12.88
CA LYS A 95 -4.52 24.66 -13.59
C LYS A 95 -4.16 23.53 -12.62
N PRO A 96 -4.15 22.27 -13.08
CA PRO A 96 -3.67 21.15 -12.27
C PRO A 96 -2.26 21.43 -11.73
N GLY A 97 -2.05 21.15 -10.44
CA GLY A 97 -0.73 21.21 -9.82
C GLY A 97 0.17 20.04 -10.23
N LEU A 98 1.30 19.92 -9.54
CA LEU A 98 2.25 18.82 -9.74
C LEU A 98 1.55 17.47 -9.66
N ARG A 99 1.85 16.59 -10.59
CA ARG A 99 1.47 15.18 -10.54
C ARG A 99 2.72 14.33 -10.41
N LEU A 100 2.69 13.37 -9.50
CA LEU A 100 3.73 12.37 -9.32
C LEU A 100 3.09 10.99 -9.40
N THR A 101 3.68 10.11 -10.19
CA THR A 101 3.35 8.68 -10.19
C THR A 101 4.62 7.90 -9.90
N VAL A 102 4.56 7.04 -8.90
CA VAL A 102 5.61 6.08 -8.57
C VAL A 102 5.05 4.68 -8.78
N LEU A 103 5.71 3.90 -9.62
CA LEU A 103 5.43 2.49 -9.82
C LEU A 103 6.55 1.67 -9.21
N ARG A 104 6.20 0.65 -8.47
CA ARG A 104 7.12 -0.31 -7.89
C ARG A 104 6.63 -1.73 -8.15
N GLU A 105 7.46 -2.52 -8.78
CA GLU A 105 7.25 -3.93 -9.07
C GLU A 105 8.24 -4.74 -8.24
N ASN A 106 7.73 -5.64 -7.41
CA ASN A 106 8.57 -6.46 -6.54
C ASN A 106 8.27 -7.93 -6.79
N PRO A 107 9.26 -8.73 -7.17
CA PRO A 107 9.10 -10.19 -7.16
C PRO A 107 8.54 -10.65 -5.81
N SER A 108 7.53 -11.50 -5.83
CA SER A 108 6.84 -11.95 -4.63
C SER A 108 6.44 -13.40 -4.78
N VAL A 109 6.77 -14.22 -3.80
CA VAL A 109 6.33 -15.61 -3.77
C VAL A 109 4.86 -15.66 -3.38
N ARG A 110 4.10 -16.55 -4.01
CA ARG A 110 2.68 -16.80 -3.68
C ARG A 110 2.55 -17.18 -2.21
N GLY A 111 1.57 -16.60 -1.52
CA GLY A 111 1.36 -16.80 -0.09
C GLY A 111 2.19 -15.87 0.81
N GLU A 112 3.19 -15.16 0.30
CA GLU A 112 3.94 -14.19 1.09
C GLU A 112 3.20 -12.86 1.23
N VAL A 113 3.17 -12.33 2.47
CA VAL A 113 2.60 -11.01 2.76
C VAL A 113 3.56 -9.90 2.34
N THR A 114 4.86 -10.11 2.55
CA THR A 114 5.94 -9.14 2.30
C THR A 114 7.02 -9.74 1.44
N GLY A 115 7.53 -8.96 0.48
CA GLY A 115 8.66 -9.40 -0.33
C GLY A 115 10.00 -9.28 0.41
N PRO A 116 11.08 -9.93 -0.10
CA PRO A 116 12.42 -9.95 0.50
C PRO A 116 13.02 -8.56 0.76
N ALA A 117 12.69 -7.57 -0.06
CA ALA A 117 13.15 -6.20 0.10
C ALA A 117 12.74 -5.55 1.42
N THR A 118 11.65 -6.05 2.07
CA THR A 118 11.16 -5.51 3.35
C THR A 118 12.15 -5.72 4.47
N LEU A 119 12.80 -6.90 4.56
CA LEU A 119 13.80 -7.19 5.58
C LEU A 119 15.02 -6.28 5.44
N ASN A 120 15.51 -6.10 4.20
CA ASN A 120 16.66 -5.24 3.92
C ASN A 120 16.34 -3.77 4.23
N SER A 121 15.15 -3.29 3.89
CA SER A 121 14.70 -1.93 4.21
C SER A 121 14.59 -1.72 5.73
N PHE A 122 14.02 -2.69 6.44
CA PHE A 122 13.93 -2.63 7.91
C PHE A 122 15.32 -2.59 8.56
N TYR A 123 16.22 -3.47 8.14
CA TYR A 123 17.61 -3.50 8.64
C TYR A 123 18.34 -2.19 8.36
N SER A 124 18.23 -1.66 7.15
CA SER A 124 18.83 -0.38 6.77
C SER A 124 18.29 0.79 7.62
N SER A 125 16.97 0.81 7.86
CA SER A 125 16.33 1.82 8.71
C SER A 125 16.80 1.72 10.16
N LEU A 126 16.94 0.50 10.68
CA LEU A 126 17.44 0.26 12.03
C LEU A 126 18.90 0.76 12.19
N LEU A 127 19.78 0.40 11.24
CA LEU A 127 21.16 0.88 11.22
C LEU A 127 21.21 2.41 11.18
N LYS A 128 20.41 3.04 10.35
CA LYS A 128 20.36 4.50 10.24
C LYS A 128 19.92 5.17 11.54
N ILE A 129 18.97 4.60 12.26
CA ILE A 129 18.53 5.11 13.57
C ILE A 129 19.68 5.01 14.60
N ILE A 130 20.37 3.88 14.65
CA ILE A 130 21.47 3.63 15.60
C ILE A 130 22.68 4.54 15.33
N THR A 131 22.97 4.80 14.05
CA THR A 131 24.16 5.59 13.64
C THR A 131 23.88 7.09 13.51
N SER A 132 22.60 7.53 13.55
CA SER A 132 22.26 8.94 13.46
C SER A 132 22.25 9.62 14.82
N SER A 133 22.54 10.91 14.85
CA SER A 133 22.39 11.73 16.07
C SER A 133 20.95 11.72 16.56
N PRO A 134 20.72 11.89 17.88
CA PRO A 134 19.38 11.97 18.46
C PRO A 134 18.50 12.99 17.70
N ARG A 135 17.32 12.57 17.29
CA ARG A 135 16.33 13.43 16.65
C ARG A 135 15.28 13.81 17.70
N GLY A 136 14.71 14.99 17.56
CA GLY A 136 13.58 15.40 18.42
C GLY A 136 12.37 14.46 18.32
N ASN A 137 11.37 14.67 19.18
CA ASN A 137 10.14 13.88 19.17
C ASN A 137 9.40 14.02 17.84
N GLY A 138 8.85 12.91 17.30
CA GLY A 138 8.05 12.93 16.09
C GLY A 138 8.24 11.67 15.23
N VAL A 139 7.62 11.67 14.05
CA VAL A 139 7.80 10.64 13.03
C VAL A 139 8.93 11.08 12.11
N HIS A 140 9.97 10.27 12.03
CA HIS A 140 11.14 10.50 11.18
C HIS A 140 11.22 9.42 10.11
N LEU A 141 11.53 9.85 8.88
CA LEU A 141 11.83 8.93 7.78
C LEU A 141 13.31 8.53 7.87
N ALA A 142 13.54 7.24 7.84
CA ALA A 142 14.88 6.66 7.86
C ALA A 142 15.36 6.33 6.44
#